data_41419417d86526eda578418eb98bb99b
#
_entry.id   41419417d86526eda578418eb98bb99b
#
_cell.length_a   1.000
_cell.length_b   1.000
_cell.length_c   1.000
_cell.angle_alpha   90.00
_cell.angle_beta   90.00
_cell.angle_gamma   90.00
#
_symmetry.space_group_name_H-M   'P 1'
#
loop_
_entity.id
_entity.type
_entity.pdbx_description
1 polymer ?
#
loop_
_entity_poly.entity_id
_entity_poly.type
_entity_poly.pdbx_seq_one_letter_code
_entity_poly.pdbx_strand_id
1 'polypeptide(L)'
;MIKKLISGMLMLGWIPTLGVVTGAKWIAGDSVGAQARTPVKVTRLYTGTDGKTKVEEFEIPLKPRDAGSELSSSVALTTLQVRRTTPQYFLDWHGASRRQLVVTLAGESEIELDGGRKLRLGPGHILLAEDTTGKGHISRAVAGKDRIALDIGLADGATLSR
;
A
#
# COMPACT_ATOMS: atom_id res chain seq x y z
N MET A 1 35.46 -40.84 -67.61
CA MET A 1 36.78 -40.19 -67.87
C MET A 1 37.22 -39.39 -66.69
N ILE A 2 38.40 -39.69 -66.29
CA ILE A 2 39.35 -38.93 -65.50
C ILE A 2 39.28 -39.13 -64.00
N LYS A 3 40.16 -39.98 -63.62
CA LYS A 3 40.98 -40.24 -62.42
C LYS A 3 41.57 -38.98 -61.80
N LYS A 4 41.72 -38.99 -60.46
CA LYS A 4 43.03 -38.82 -59.73
C LYS A 4 42.69 -38.62 -58.25
N LEU A 5 43.23 -39.33 -57.43
CA LEU A 5 44.52 -39.62 -56.78
C LEU A 5 44.53 -39.01 -55.38
N ILE A 6 44.46 -39.85 -54.44
CA ILE A 6 45.27 -40.08 -53.23
C ILE A 6 46.19 -38.92 -52.82
N SER A 7 46.03 -38.47 -51.60
CA SER A 7 47.18 -38.17 -50.75
C SER A 7 46.76 -38.26 -49.29
N GLY A 8 47.36 -39.22 -48.63
CA GLY A 8 47.22 -39.38 -47.20
C GLY A 8 48.07 -38.36 -46.46
N MET A 9 47.59 -37.95 -45.34
CA MET A 9 48.40 -37.24 -44.36
C MET A 9 48.04 -37.73 -42.97
N LEU A 10 48.93 -38.47 -42.38
CA LEU A 10 48.96 -38.81 -40.96
C LEU A 10 49.00 -37.51 -40.15
N MET A 11 48.05 -37.31 -39.32
CA MET A 11 48.15 -36.33 -38.23
C MET A 11 48.16 -37.07 -36.89
N LEU A 12 49.26 -36.88 -36.20
CA LEU A 12 49.52 -37.35 -34.84
C LEU A 12 48.41 -36.90 -33.91
N GLY A 13 48.03 -37.86 -33.10
CA GLY A 13 47.10 -37.65 -32.01
C GLY A 13 47.61 -36.64 -30.97
N TRP A 14 46.82 -35.63 -30.73
CA TRP A 14 46.88 -34.85 -29.51
C TRP A 14 45.78 -35.34 -28.56
N ILE A 15 46.19 -36.00 -27.46
CA ILE A 15 45.32 -36.32 -26.34
C ILE A 15 45.27 -35.08 -25.47
N PRO A 16 44.13 -34.41 -25.31
CA PRO A 16 44.01 -33.40 -24.30
C PRO A 16 43.89 -34.08 -22.94
N THR A 17 44.86 -33.85 -22.09
CA THR A 17 44.81 -34.18 -20.66
C THR A 17 43.53 -33.62 -20.05
N LEU A 18 42.68 -34.49 -19.48
CA LEU A 18 41.59 -34.06 -18.62
C LEU A 18 42.17 -33.33 -17.41
N GLY A 19 42.11 -32.01 -17.45
CA GLY A 19 42.29 -31.19 -16.27
C GLY A 19 41.10 -31.38 -15.36
N VAL A 20 41.31 -32.03 -14.19
CA VAL A 20 40.35 -32.05 -13.10
C VAL A 20 40.15 -30.60 -12.63
N VAL A 21 39.05 -30.00 -13.01
CA VAL A 21 38.63 -28.71 -12.40
C VAL A 21 38.03 -29.05 -11.04
N THR A 22 38.90 -29.13 -10.05
CA THR A 22 38.47 -29.13 -8.63
C THR A 22 38.15 -27.72 -8.24
N GLY A 23 36.92 -27.47 -7.82
CA GLY A 23 36.55 -26.24 -7.13
C GLY A 23 35.55 -25.37 -7.84
N ALA A 24 34.36 -25.87 -8.17
CA ALA A 24 33.20 -25.01 -8.25
C ALA A 24 32.89 -24.47 -6.84
N LYS A 25 33.53 -23.36 -6.51
CA LYS A 25 33.13 -22.56 -5.34
C LYS A 25 31.71 -22.10 -5.64
N TRP A 26 30.72 -22.77 -5.04
CA TRP A 26 29.35 -22.25 -5.03
C TRP A 26 29.43 -20.88 -4.36
N ILE A 27 29.36 -19.83 -5.13
CA ILE A 27 29.13 -18.50 -4.60
C ILE A 27 27.76 -18.63 -3.98
N ALA A 28 27.72 -18.68 -2.63
CA ALA A 28 26.49 -18.50 -1.90
C ALA A 28 25.91 -17.20 -2.46
N GLY A 29 24.77 -17.32 -3.17
CA GLY A 29 24.12 -16.15 -3.74
C GLY A 29 23.94 -15.18 -2.59
N ASP A 30 24.44 -13.96 -2.79
CA ASP A 30 24.15 -12.87 -1.88
C ASP A 30 22.64 -12.93 -1.61
N SER A 31 22.29 -13.11 -0.35
CA SER A 31 20.90 -12.98 0.09
C SER A 31 20.47 -11.59 -0.38
N VAL A 32 19.68 -11.53 -1.45
CA VAL A 32 19.03 -10.29 -1.88
C VAL A 32 18.32 -9.79 -0.63
N GLY A 33 18.91 -8.80 0.01
CA GLY A 33 18.39 -8.23 1.25
C GLY A 33 16.92 -7.95 1.04
N ALA A 34 16.06 -8.52 1.89
CA ALA A 34 14.62 -8.34 1.79
C ALA A 34 14.37 -6.83 1.70
N GLN A 35 13.93 -6.36 0.53
CA GLN A 35 13.63 -4.94 0.33
C GLN A 35 12.57 -4.56 1.36
N ALA A 36 12.89 -3.58 2.21
CA ALA A 36 11.97 -3.09 3.24
C ALA A 36 10.66 -2.68 2.55
N ARG A 37 9.56 -3.36 2.91
CA ARG A 37 8.24 -3.07 2.33
C ARG A 37 7.70 -1.78 2.90
N THR A 38 7.06 -0.99 2.06
CA THR A 38 6.40 0.25 2.50
C THR A 38 5.23 -0.09 3.42
N PRO A 39 5.20 0.44 4.65
CA PRO A 39 4.08 0.19 5.56
C PRO A 39 2.76 0.71 5.02
N VAL A 40 1.66 0.01 5.30
CA VAL A 40 0.30 0.49 5.02
C VAL A 40 -0.14 1.34 6.20
N LYS A 41 -0.18 2.66 6.00
CA LYS A 41 -0.54 3.64 7.04
C LYS A 41 -2.02 4.00 6.99
N VAL A 42 -2.58 4.23 8.18
CA VAL A 42 -3.93 4.75 8.38
C VAL A 42 -3.85 6.01 9.21
N THR A 43 -4.51 7.07 8.74
CA THR A 43 -4.77 8.26 9.54
C THR A 43 -6.08 8.06 10.29
N ARG A 44 -6.08 8.21 11.60
CA ARG A 44 -7.27 8.11 12.44
C ARG A 44 -7.70 9.48 12.96
N LEU A 45 -8.98 9.80 12.81
CA LEU A 45 -9.64 10.88 13.54
C LEU A 45 -10.47 10.29 14.67
N TYR A 46 -10.35 10.87 15.85
CA TYR A 46 -11.14 10.45 17.02
C TYR A 46 -11.45 11.65 17.92
N THR A 47 -12.51 11.57 18.69
CA THR A 47 -12.86 12.61 19.65
C THR A 47 -12.00 12.47 20.90
N GLY A 48 -11.23 13.51 21.22
CA GLY A 48 -10.47 13.60 22.45
C GLY A 48 -11.36 13.91 23.66
N THR A 49 -10.79 13.79 24.88
CA THR A 49 -11.49 14.08 26.14
C THR A 49 -11.93 15.53 26.28
N ASP A 50 -11.32 16.43 25.49
CA ASP A 50 -11.68 17.86 25.39
C ASP A 50 -12.80 18.13 24.36
N GLY A 51 -13.43 17.11 23.80
CA GLY A 51 -14.47 17.20 22.78
C GLY A 51 -13.98 17.65 21.41
N LYS A 52 -12.68 17.72 21.17
CA LYS A 52 -12.09 18.10 19.89
C LYS A 52 -11.61 16.88 19.13
N THR A 53 -11.70 16.93 17.80
CA THR A 53 -11.13 15.90 16.94
C THR A 53 -9.62 15.93 17.03
N LYS A 54 -9.04 14.78 17.34
CA LYS A 54 -7.61 14.49 17.35
C LYS A 54 -7.25 13.63 16.14
N VAL A 55 -5.97 13.66 15.78
CA VAL A 55 -5.44 12.85 14.70
C VAL A 55 -4.21 12.08 15.15
N GLU A 56 -4.15 10.83 14.76
CA GLU A 56 -2.97 9.96 14.90
C GLU A 56 -2.76 9.15 13.63
N GLU A 57 -1.57 8.64 13.44
CA GLU A 57 -1.26 7.69 12.37
C GLU A 57 -0.79 6.38 12.99
N PHE A 58 -1.18 5.27 12.38
CA PHE A 58 -0.70 3.94 12.73
C PHE A 58 -0.53 3.07 11.48
N GLU A 59 0.21 1.98 11.63
CA GLU A 59 0.44 1.02 10.57
C GLU A 59 -0.47 -0.19 10.76
N ILE A 60 -1.05 -0.69 9.67
CA ILE A 60 -1.81 -1.95 9.69
C ILE A 60 -0.82 -3.11 9.72
N PRO A 61 -0.87 -3.98 10.74
CA PRO A 61 -0.08 -5.20 10.76
C PRO A 61 -0.49 -6.12 9.62
N LEU A 62 0.46 -6.48 8.78
CA LEU A 62 0.28 -7.43 7.70
C LEU A 62 0.99 -8.74 8.03
N LYS A 63 0.36 -9.87 7.73
CA LYS A 63 0.93 -11.21 7.91
C LYS A 63 1.08 -11.90 6.55
N PRO A 64 2.18 -12.62 6.32
CA PRO A 64 2.33 -13.40 5.11
C PRO A 64 1.15 -14.36 4.92
N ARG A 65 0.61 -14.41 3.70
CA ARG A 65 -0.45 -15.32 3.30
C ARG A 65 0.07 -16.40 2.34
N ASP A 66 0.80 -15.98 1.31
CA ASP A 66 1.36 -16.83 0.27
C ASP A 66 2.61 -16.16 -0.32
N ALA A 67 3.19 -16.77 -1.37
CA ALA A 67 4.36 -16.22 -2.03
C ALA A 67 4.07 -14.84 -2.63
N GLY A 68 4.56 -13.80 -1.98
CA GLY A 68 4.48 -12.41 -2.46
C GLY A 68 3.26 -11.63 -1.98
N SER A 69 2.36 -12.20 -1.15
CA SER A 69 1.24 -11.46 -0.57
C SER A 69 1.19 -11.49 0.96
N GLU A 70 0.63 -10.42 1.51
CA GLU A 70 0.38 -10.24 2.93
C GLU A 70 -1.03 -9.72 3.14
N LEU A 71 -1.67 -10.12 4.22
CA LEU A 71 -2.99 -9.65 4.59
C LEU A 71 -3.02 -9.12 6.02
N SER A 72 -3.86 -8.10 6.24
CA SER A 72 -4.30 -7.72 7.57
C SER A 72 -5.32 -8.74 8.12
N SER A 73 -5.65 -8.61 9.39
CA SER A 73 -6.84 -9.25 9.94
C SER A 73 -8.09 -8.75 9.22
N SER A 74 -9.10 -9.63 9.07
CA SER A 74 -10.40 -9.24 8.52
C SER A 74 -11.13 -8.31 9.48
N VAL A 75 -11.86 -7.33 8.92
CA VAL A 75 -12.65 -6.38 9.66
C VAL A 75 -14.12 -6.54 9.25
N ALA A 76 -15.03 -6.64 10.23
CA ALA A 76 -16.45 -6.71 9.96
C ALA A 76 -16.98 -5.35 9.51
N LEU A 77 -17.74 -5.33 8.41
CA LEU A 77 -18.27 -4.13 7.78
C LEU A 77 -19.80 -4.12 7.83
N THR A 78 -20.40 -2.94 7.83
CA THR A 78 -21.87 -2.76 7.72
C THR A 78 -22.29 -2.28 6.35
N THR A 79 -21.50 -1.37 5.74
CA THR A 79 -21.85 -0.73 4.47
C THR A 79 -20.61 -0.47 3.64
N LEU A 80 -20.79 -0.44 2.32
CA LEU A 80 -19.81 0.09 1.38
C LEU A 80 -20.54 1.01 0.40
N GLN A 81 -20.06 2.24 0.25
CA GLN A 81 -20.59 3.23 -0.68
C GLN A 81 -19.47 3.84 -1.51
N VAL A 82 -19.72 4.07 -2.78
CA VAL A 82 -18.85 4.89 -3.62
C VAL A 82 -19.37 6.32 -3.56
N ARG A 83 -18.53 7.26 -3.14
CA ARG A 83 -18.86 8.67 -3.06
C ARG A 83 -18.09 9.47 -4.08
N ARG A 84 -18.80 10.35 -4.80
CA ARG A 84 -18.21 11.44 -5.57
C ARG A 84 -18.48 12.76 -4.84
N THR A 85 -17.46 13.56 -4.67
CA THR A 85 -17.58 14.96 -4.24
C THR A 85 -17.09 15.86 -5.36
N THR A 86 -17.86 16.93 -5.63
CA THR A 86 -17.52 17.92 -6.67
C THR A 86 -16.46 18.91 -6.19
N PRO A 87 -15.87 19.72 -7.08
CA PRO A 87 -14.90 20.75 -6.73
C PRO A 87 -15.40 21.80 -5.73
N GLN A 88 -16.71 21.98 -5.63
CA GLN A 88 -17.35 22.95 -4.73
C GLN A 88 -17.70 22.36 -3.37
N TYR A 89 -17.37 21.07 -3.14
CA TYR A 89 -17.71 20.42 -1.88
C TYR A 89 -17.07 21.12 -0.69
N PHE A 90 -17.91 21.53 0.23
CA PHE A 90 -17.54 22.09 1.52
C PHE A 90 -18.56 21.61 2.55
N LEU A 91 -18.07 21.10 3.65
CA LEU A 91 -18.87 20.73 4.81
C LEU A 91 -18.20 21.35 6.04
N ASP A 92 -18.94 22.25 6.69
CA ASP A 92 -18.49 22.93 7.89
C ASP A 92 -18.37 21.96 9.08
N TRP A 93 -18.08 22.43 10.25
CA TRP A 93 -17.82 21.62 11.44
C TRP A 93 -18.84 20.50 11.61
N HIS A 94 -18.37 19.27 11.52
CA HIS A 94 -19.19 18.06 11.64
C HIS A 94 -18.34 16.90 12.13
N GLY A 95 -18.95 15.99 12.91
CA GLY A 95 -18.37 14.67 13.23
C GLY A 95 -18.63 13.65 12.14
N ALA A 96 -17.91 12.56 12.14
CA ALA A 96 -18.25 11.41 11.31
C ALA A 96 -19.65 10.88 11.68
N SER A 97 -20.50 10.61 10.68
CA SER A 97 -21.86 10.11 10.90
C SER A 97 -21.89 8.71 11.53
N ARG A 98 -20.80 7.98 11.40
CA ARG A 98 -20.56 6.64 11.96
C ARG A 98 -19.05 6.37 11.95
N ARG A 99 -18.64 5.33 12.66
CA ARG A 99 -17.28 4.79 12.53
C ARG A 99 -17.10 4.19 11.14
N GLN A 100 -16.12 4.67 10.39
CA GLN A 100 -15.93 4.26 9.00
C GLN A 100 -14.50 4.44 8.51
N LEU A 101 -14.14 3.64 7.51
CA LEU A 101 -12.99 3.92 6.68
C LEU A 101 -13.41 4.77 5.49
N VAL A 102 -12.57 5.73 5.13
CA VAL A 102 -12.69 6.50 3.89
C VAL A 102 -11.42 6.30 3.09
N VAL A 103 -11.52 5.64 1.94
CA VAL A 103 -10.37 5.38 1.06
C VAL A 103 -10.49 6.26 -0.17
N THR A 104 -9.54 7.17 -0.35
CA THR A 104 -9.50 8.03 -1.53
C THR A 104 -8.96 7.26 -2.74
N LEU A 105 -9.74 7.17 -3.81
CA LEU A 105 -9.36 6.51 -5.06
C LEU A 105 -8.82 7.51 -6.09
N ALA A 106 -9.43 8.70 -6.18
CA ALA A 106 -9.02 9.75 -7.11
C ALA A 106 -9.36 11.13 -6.55
N GLY A 107 -8.65 12.15 -7.00
CA GLY A 107 -8.79 13.52 -6.50
C GLY A 107 -8.25 13.65 -5.08
N GLU A 108 -8.56 14.79 -4.43
CA GLU A 108 -8.10 15.10 -3.08
C GLU A 108 -9.18 15.78 -2.27
N SER A 109 -9.13 15.60 -0.95
CA SER A 109 -9.86 16.43 0.01
C SER A 109 -8.92 16.96 1.08
N GLU A 110 -9.32 18.03 1.73
CA GLU A 110 -8.67 18.58 2.90
C GLU A 110 -9.61 18.48 4.10
N ILE A 111 -9.07 18.01 5.22
CA ILE A 111 -9.72 18.08 6.52
C ILE A 111 -9.01 19.16 7.34
N GLU A 112 -9.80 20.02 7.99
CA GLU A 112 -9.27 21.02 8.92
C GLU A 112 -9.77 20.70 10.33
N LEU A 113 -8.82 20.62 11.26
CA LEU A 113 -9.05 20.36 12.68
C LEU A 113 -9.12 21.66 13.47
N ASP A 114 -9.66 21.61 14.67
CA ASP A 114 -9.61 22.72 15.61
C ASP A 114 -8.15 23.17 15.83
N GLY A 115 -7.92 24.48 15.82
CA GLY A 115 -6.56 25.06 15.83
C GLY A 115 -5.91 25.20 14.45
N GLY A 116 -6.63 24.91 13.36
CA GLY A 116 -6.21 25.20 11.98
C GLY A 116 -5.27 24.17 11.35
N ARG A 117 -5.01 23.04 12.03
CA ARG A 117 -4.23 21.93 11.42
C ARG A 117 -4.98 21.33 10.25
N LYS A 118 -4.30 21.17 9.12
CA LYS A 118 -4.88 20.64 7.89
C LYS A 118 -4.23 19.32 7.50
N LEU A 119 -5.06 18.41 6.98
CA LEU A 119 -4.67 17.10 6.46
C LEU A 119 -5.11 17.00 5.01
N ARG A 120 -4.23 16.54 4.13
CA ARG A 120 -4.54 16.26 2.73
C ARG A 120 -4.74 14.77 2.53
N LEU A 121 -5.86 14.40 1.92
CA LEU A 121 -6.28 13.02 1.69
C LEU A 121 -6.32 12.75 0.19
N GLY A 122 -5.18 12.41 -0.38
CA GLY A 122 -5.02 12.08 -1.80
C GLY A 122 -5.28 10.60 -2.11
N PRO A 123 -5.08 10.18 -3.37
CA PRO A 123 -5.27 8.79 -3.80
C PRO A 123 -4.42 7.81 -2.99
N GLY A 124 -5.01 6.68 -2.60
CA GLY A 124 -4.39 5.67 -1.74
C GLY A 124 -4.42 6.00 -0.24
N HIS A 125 -4.87 7.21 0.16
CA HIS A 125 -4.99 7.55 1.57
C HIS A 125 -6.13 6.79 2.23
N ILE A 126 -5.85 6.19 3.37
CA ILE A 126 -6.82 5.48 4.21
C ILE A 126 -7.07 6.32 5.46
N LEU A 127 -8.29 6.80 5.63
CA LEU A 127 -8.76 7.52 6.80
C LEU A 127 -9.68 6.63 7.61
N LEU A 128 -9.43 6.48 8.92
CA LEU A 128 -10.35 5.91 9.89
C LEU A 128 -11.03 7.07 10.63
N ALA A 129 -12.28 7.33 10.31
CA ALA A 129 -13.08 8.37 10.95
C ALA A 129 -13.88 7.78 12.12
N GLU A 130 -13.49 8.16 13.35
CA GLU A 130 -14.10 7.74 14.61
C GLU A 130 -14.46 8.95 15.51
N ASP A 131 -14.37 10.15 15.00
CA ASP A 131 -14.79 11.38 15.67
C ASP A 131 -16.30 11.61 15.51
N THR A 132 -17.07 10.62 16.00
CA THR A 132 -18.53 10.59 15.88
C THR A 132 -19.26 11.51 16.87
N THR A 133 -18.53 12.19 17.74
CA THR A 133 -19.03 13.13 18.75
C THR A 133 -18.16 14.39 18.81
N GLY A 134 -18.59 15.36 19.61
CA GLY A 134 -17.81 16.59 19.82
C GLY A 134 -17.87 17.56 18.65
N LYS A 135 -16.84 18.42 18.52
CA LYS A 135 -16.80 19.49 17.53
C LYS A 135 -16.66 18.98 16.09
N GLY A 136 -15.96 17.86 15.92
CA GLY A 136 -15.66 17.30 14.60
C GLY A 136 -14.57 18.09 13.84
N HIS A 137 -14.70 18.09 12.52
CA HIS A 137 -13.75 18.67 11.56
C HIS A 137 -14.47 19.35 10.40
N ILE A 138 -13.75 20.17 9.64
CA ILE A 138 -14.22 20.72 8.36
C ILE A 138 -13.69 19.85 7.24
N SER A 139 -14.51 19.59 6.21
CA SER A 139 -14.09 18.87 5.00
C SER A 139 -14.30 19.73 3.76
N ARG A 140 -13.32 19.75 2.86
CA ARG A 140 -13.44 20.47 1.59
C ARG A 140 -12.75 19.77 0.43
N ALA A 141 -13.24 20.02 -0.77
CA ALA A 141 -12.56 19.63 -2.01
C ALA A 141 -11.28 20.43 -2.20
N VAL A 142 -10.35 19.84 -2.93
CA VAL A 142 -9.05 20.46 -3.27
C VAL A 142 -8.85 20.43 -4.77
N ALA A 143 -8.13 21.45 -5.27
CA ALA A 143 -7.60 21.49 -6.64
C ALA A 143 -8.65 21.47 -7.77
N GLY A 144 -9.88 21.88 -7.51
CA GLY A 144 -10.90 22.07 -8.56
C GLY A 144 -11.26 20.81 -9.35
N LYS A 145 -11.07 19.61 -8.76
CA LYS A 145 -11.39 18.31 -9.38
C LYS A 145 -12.36 17.52 -8.51
N ASP A 146 -13.13 16.65 -9.16
CA ASP A 146 -13.92 15.65 -8.46
C ASP A 146 -13.00 14.73 -7.63
N ARG A 147 -13.49 14.33 -6.46
CA ARG A 147 -12.90 13.26 -5.66
C ARG A 147 -13.79 12.05 -5.68
N ILE A 148 -13.20 10.88 -5.87
CA ILE A 148 -13.85 9.58 -5.73
C ILE A 148 -13.28 8.89 -4.50
N ALA A 149 -14.15 8.40 -3.63
CA ALA A 149 -13.76 7.67 -2.43
C ALA A 149 -14.69 6.49 -2.16
N LEU A 150 -14.20 5.53 -1.40
CA LEU A 150 -15.02 4.50 -0.75
C LEU A 150 -15.27 4.93 0.68
N ASP A 151 -16.56 4.94 1.08
CA ASP A 151 -16.98 5.06 2.46
C ASP A 151 -17.43 3.69 2.94
N ILE A 152 -16.73 3.16 3.94
CA ILE A 152 -16.87 1.78 4.41
C ILE A 152 -17.23 1.83 5.88
N GLY A 153 -18.50 1.60 6.21
CA GLY A 153 -18.98 1.58 7.58
C GLY A 153 -18.48 0.35 8.33
N LEU A 154 -17.97 0.54 9.53
CA LEU A 154 -17.51 -0.52 10.40
C LEU A 154 -18.66 -1.05 11.27
N ALA A 155 -18.67 -2.36 11.54
CA ALA A 155 -19.56 -2.94 12.52
C ALA A 155 -19.17 -2.52 13.95
N ASP A 156 -20.11 -2.61 14.88
CA ASP A 156 -19.85 -2.32 16.30
C ASP A 156 -18.76 -3.24 16.84
N GLY A 157 -17.81 -2.65 17.57
CA GLY A 157 -16.67 -3.37 18.11
C GLY A 157 -15.59 -3.77 17.08
N ALA A 158 -15.83 -3.59 15.78
CA ALA A 158 -14.81 -3.84 14.78
C ALA A 158 -13.63 -2.87 14.93
N THR A 159 -12.42 -3.38 14.89
CA THR A 159 -11.20 -2.59 14.98
C THR A 159 -10.24 -2.95 13.85
N LEU A 160 -9.55 -1.94 13.32
CA LEU A 160 -8.31 -2.19 12.62
C LEU A 160 -7.26 -2.42 13.71
N SER A 161 -6.71 -3.65 13.79
CA SER A 161 -5.68 -3.96 14.78
C SER A 161 -4.47 -3.05 14.57
N ARG A 162 -3.99 -2.51 15.67
CA ARG A 162 -2.74 -1.78 15.79
C ARG A 162 -1.60 -2.74 16.10
#